data_f62aa8e3af7e4f3368a25e13360f59b5
#
_entry.id   f62aa8e3af7e4f3368a25e13360f59b5
#
_cell.length_a   1.000
_cell.length_b   1.000
_cell.length_c   1.000
_cell.angle_alpha   90.00
_cell.angle_beta   90.00
_cell.angle_gamma   90.00
#
_symmetry.space_group_name_H-M   'P 1'
#
loop_
_entity.id
_entity.type
_entity.pdbx_description
1 polymer ?
#
loop_
_entity_poly.entity_id
_entity_poly.type
_entity_poly.pdbx_seq_one_letter_code
_entity_poly.pdbx_strand_id
1 'polypeptide(L)'
;YLHHQQTLMAARSGKHILCEKPMAMNLKDGEKMIAVCQENKVKLSLGYMMRYHTYNRKIKEIIDGGKLGNLVMGRAQLTCWYPPIEGAWRQNPSLGAGGSLIDMGSHCIDLLEWMMGPVREVFCFTSRLVHDYPVEDTATVLLRFKSGAQALVDSHFNVPDAASENRLEIYGSKGSILARGTIGQVS
;
A
#
# COMPACT_ATOMS: atom_id res chain seq x y z
N TYR A 1 -3.63 -3.46 -15.25
CA TYR A 1 -4.03 -2.64 -16.41
C TYR A 1 -5.52 -2.78 -16.78
N LEU A 2 -6.17 -3.88 -16.42
CA LEU A 2 -7.58 -4.13 -16.75
C LEU A 2 -8.59 -3.49 -15.79
N HIS A 3 -8.19 -3.13 -14.58
CA HIS A 3 -9.08 -2.65 -13.51
C HIS A 3 -9.97 -1.48 -13.95
N HIS A 4 -9.40 -0.50 -14.65
CA HIS A 4 -10.13 0.66 -15.13
C HIS A 4 -11.31 0.25 -16.05
N GLN A 5 -11.05 -0.48 -17.13
CA GLN A 5 -12.09 -0.87 -18.07
C GLN A 5 -13.17 -1.74 -17.44
N GLN A 6 -12.75 -2.76 -16.66
CA GLN A 6 -13.67 -3.68 -15.99
C GLN A 6 -14.56 -2.96 -14.96
N THR A 7 -13.98 -2.01 -14.20
CA THR A 7 -14.75 -1.19 -13.25
C THR A 7 -15.79 -0.32 -13.95
N LEU A 8 -15.43 0.33 -15.05
CA LEU A 8 -16.40 1.14 -15.80
C LEU A 8 -17.57 0.30 -16.35
N MET A 9 -17.27 -0.88 -16.89
CA MET A 9 -18.30 -1.80 -17.39
C MET A 9 -19.23 -2.26 -16.28
N ALA A 10 -18.69 -2.71 -15.14
CA ALA A 10 -19.47 -3.17 -14.01
C ALA A 10 -20.33 -2.06 -13.40
N ALA A 11 -19.77 -0.85 -13.24
CA ALA A 11 -20.50 0.30 -12.71
C ALA A 11 -21.68 0.68 -13.57
N ARG A 12 -21.49 0.78 -14.91
CA ARG A 12 -22.55 1.06 -15.88
C ARG A 12 -23.63 -0.02 -15.90
N SER A 13 -23.30 -1.24 -15.50
CA SER A 13 -24.24 -2.35 -15.32
C SER A 13 -24.87 -2.39 -13.93
N GLY A 14 -24.71 -1.33 -13.12
CA GLY A 14 -25.30 -1.20 -11.79
C GLY A 14 -24.72 -2.16 -10.73
N LYS A 15 -23.50 -2.68 -10.92
CA LYS A 15 -22.88 -3.64 -10.01
C LYS A 15 -21.98 -2.94 -9.01
N HIS A 16 -22.06 -3.33 -7.72
CA HIS A 16 -21.04 -2.99 -6.73
C HIS A 16 -19.74 -3.72 -7.05
N ILE A 17 -18.58 -3.11 -6.76
CA ILE A 17 -17.29 -3.56 -7.24
C ILE A 17 -16.32 -3.71 -6.07
N LEU A 18 -15.68 -4.87 -6.00
CA LEU A 18 -14.45 -5.09 -5.26
C LEU A 18 -13.32 -5.21 -6.28
N CYS A 19 -12.44 -4.21 -6.31
CA CYS A 19 -11.33 -4.15 -7.25
C CYS A 19 -10.03 -4.47 -6.51
N GLU A 20 -9.19 -5.32 -7.10
CA GLU A 20 -7.85 -5.57 -6.58
C GLU A 20 -6.96 -4.32 -6.65
N LYS A 21 -5.97 -4.26 -5.78
CA LYS A 21 -4.94 -3.21 -5.79
C LYS A 21 -3.87 -3.49 -6.89
N PRO A 22 -3.22 -2.46 -7.42
CA PRO A 22 -3.55 -1.03 -7.26
C PRO A 22 -4.83 -0.69 -8.01
N MET A 23 -5.50 0.39 -7.61
CA MET A 23 -6.78 0.81 -8.20
C MET A 23 -6.71 0.97 -9.73
N ALA A 24 -5.69 1.67 -10.20
CA ALA A 24 -5.48 1.96 -11.62
C ALA A 24 -3.97 2.12 -11.91
N MET A 25 -3.63 2.16 -13.19
CA MET A 25 -2.26 2.40 -13.67
C MET A 25 -1.82 3.85 -13.52
N ASN A 26 -2.75 4.78 -13.40
CA ASN A 26 -2.49 6.21 -13.28
C ASN A 26 -3.67 6.92 -12.58
N LEU A 27 -3.42 8.15 -12.13
CA LEU A 27 -4.39 8.96 -11.39
C LEU A 27 -5.67 9.22 -12.19
N LYS A 28 -5.55 9.58 -13.47
CA LYS A 28 -6.69 9.91 -14.33
C LYS A 28 -7.69 8.74 -14.47
N ASP A 29 -7.19 7.53 -14.59
CA ASP A 29 -8.04 6.34 -14.67
C ASP A 29 -8.69 6.03 -13.33
N GLY A 30 -7.97 6.22 -12.21
CA GLY A 30 -8.53 6.10 -10.85
C GLY A 30 -9.67 7.09 -10.61
N GLU A 31 -9.48 8.35 -10.97
CA GLU A 31 -10.51 9.41 -10.86
C GLU A 31 -11.76 9.06 -11.67
N LYS A 32 -11.58 8.55 -12.90
CA LYS A 32 -12.72 8.10 -13.73
C LYS A 32 -13.47 6.93 -13.10
N MET A 33 -12.75 5.96 -12.50
CA MET A 33 -13.39 4.84 -11.81
C MET A 33 -14.28 5.34 -10.68
N ILE A 34 -13.79 6.29 -9.88
CA ILE A 34 -14.56 6.89 -8.79
C ILE A 34 -15.80 7.61 -9.35
N ALA A 35 -15.62 8.48 -10.34
CA ALA A 35 -16.69 9.26 -10.93
C ALA A 35 -17.82 8.39 -11.49
N VAL A 36 -17.47 7.38 -12.30
CA VAL A 36 -18.48 6.48 -12.90
C VAL A 36 -19.21 5.66 -11.84
N CYS A 37 -18.53 5.22 -10.77
CA CYS A 37 -19.20 4.54 -9.66
C CYS A 37 -20.19 5.47 -8.93
N GLN A 38 -19.82 6.73 -8.70
CA GLN A 38 -20.72 7.74 -8.09
C GLN A 38 -21.93 8.02 -8.97
N GLU A 39 -21.73 8.26 -10.26
CA GLU A 39 -22.80 8.51 -11.24
C GLU A 39 -23.82 7.36 -11.29
N ASN A 40 -23.35 6.12 -11.24
CA ASN A 40 -24.20 4.94 -11.25
C ASN A 40 -24.67 4.48 -9.85
N LYS A 41 -24.35 5.24 -8.79
CA LYS A 41 -24.73 4.95 -7.40
C LYS A 41 -24.30 3.56 -6.92
N VAL A 42 -23.16 3.08 -7.40
CA VAL A 42 -22.56 1.81 -6.99
C VAL A 42 -21.38 2.03 -6.08
N LYS A 43 -21.08 1.05 -5.22
CA LYS A 43 -19.93 1.07 -4.31
C LYS A 43 -18.70 0.53 -5.04
N LEU A 44 -17.56 1.22 -4.88
CA LEU A 44 -16.24 0.74 -5.26
C LEU A 44 -15.43 0.56 -3.99
N SER A 45 -14.90 -0.64 -3.78
CA SER A 45 -13.97 -0.98 -2.71
C SER A 45 -12.68 -1.54 -3.29
N LEU A 46 -11.56 -1.27 -2.65
CA LEU A 46 -10.25 -1.78 -3.07
C LEU A 46 -9.80 -2.93 -2.17
N GLY A 47 -9.10 -3.89 -2.75
CA GLY A 47 -8.61 -5.11 -2.11
C GLY A 47 -7.38 -4.90 -1.21
N TYR A 48 -7.37 -3.86 -0.38
CA TYR A 48 -6.32 -3.68 0.64
C TYR A 48 -6.55 -4.62 1.82
N MET A 49 -6.27 -5.89 1.60
CA MET A 49 -6.59 -6.99 2.51
C MET A 49 -5.90 -6.88 3.88
N MET A 50 -4.76 -6.21 3.96
CA MET A 50 -3.99 -6.09 5.21
C MET A 50 -4.73 -5.32 6.31
N ARG A 51 -5.70 -4.48 5.97
CA ARG A 51 -6.61 -3.84 6.93
C ARG A 51 -7.45 -4.84 7.71
N TYR A 52 -7.70 -6.04 7.14
CA TYR A 52 -8.53 -7.10 7.73
C TYR A 52 -7.73 -8.10 8.55
N HIS A 53 -6.39 -8.02 8.55
CA HIS A 53 -5.55 -8.84 9.40
C HIS A 53 -5.86 -8.57 10.88
N THR A 54 -6.07 -9.62 11.68
CA THR A 54 -6.52 -9.51 13.07
C THR A 54 -5.67 -8.58 13.91
N TYR A 55 -4.35 -8.68 13.80
CA TYR A 55 -3.44 -7.81 14.56
C TYR A 55 -3.49 -6.36 14.06
N ASN A 56 -3.60 -6.12 12.77
CA ASN A 56 -3.71 -4.75 12.24
C ASN A 56 -5.01 -4.07 12.69
N ARG A 57 -6.13 -4.83 12.74
CA ARG A 57 -7.38 -4.34 13.34
C ARG A 57 -7.21 -4.02 14.82
N LYS A 58 -6.50 -4.89 15.57
CA LYS A 58 -6.22 -4.64 16.98
C LYS A 58 -5.34 -3.42 17.21
N ILE A 59 -4.33 -3.21 16.37
CA ILE A 59 -3.51 -1.99 16.38
C ILE A 59 -4.40 -0.76 16.17
N LYS A 60 -5.27 -0.79 15.18
CA LYS A 60 -6.21 0.32 14.91
C LYS A 60 -7.13 0.61 16.10
N GLU A 61 -7.70 -0.41 16.74
CA GLU A 61 -8.50 -0.24 17.96
C GLU A 61 -7.73 0.45 19.11
N ILE A 62 -6.45 0.07 19.30
CA ILE A 62 -5.58 0.66 20.33
C ILE A 62 -5.33 2.14 20.03
N ILE A 63 -5.09 2.47 18.76
CA ILE A 63 -4.88 3.84 18.30
C ILE A 63 -6.16 4.66 18.49
N ASP A 64 -7.30 4.18 18.00
CA ASP A 64 -8.59 4.87 18.08
C ASP A 64 -9.06 5.05 19.54
N GLY A 65 -8.69 4.11 20.42
CA GLY A 65 -8.89 4.22 21.86
C GLY A 65 -7.97 5.22 22.57
N GLY A 66 -7.10 5.95 21.83
CA GLY A 66 -6.22 6.99 22.36
C GLY A 66 -5.07 6.49 23.25
N LYS A 67 -4.82 5.17 23.29
CA LYS A 67 -3.81 4.58 24.19
C LYS A 67 -2.37 4.99 23.85
N LEU A 68 -2.10 5.35 22.61
CA LEU A 68 -0.78 5.85 22.17
C LEU A 68 -0.65 7.37 22.35
N GLY A 69 -1.72 8.08 22.70
CA GLY A 69 -1.70 9.55 22.73
C GLY A 69 -1.63 10.15 21.32
N ASN A 70 -0.90 11.26 21.17
CA ASN A 70 -0.67 11.86 19.86
C ASN A 70 0.34 11.01 19.08
N LEU A 71 -0.05 10.58 17.88
CA LEU A 71 0.86 9.83 17.01
C LEU A 71 1.98 10.75 16.51
N VAL A 72 3.20 10.24 16.54
CA VAL A 72 4.43 11.00 16.20
C VAL A 72 5.09 10.43 14.97
N MET A 73 5.29 9.10 14.95
CA MET A 73 6.02 8.43 13.88
C MET A 73 5.39 7.08 13.55
N GLY A 74 5.44 6.71 12.27
CA GLY A 74 5.13 5.37 11.79
C GLY A 74 6.24 4.80 10.93
N ARG A 75 6.32 3.49 10.83
CA ARG A 75 7.16 2.79 9.87
C ARG A 75 6.45 1.54 9.37
N ALA A 76 6.47 1.32 8.06
CA ALA A 76 6.02 0.08 7.45
C ALA A 76 7.09 -0.42 6.48
N GLN A 77 7.51 -1.66 6.67
CA GLN A 77 8.54 -2.30 5.85
C GLN A 77 7.99 -3.61 5.30
N LEU A 78 8.06 -3.74 3.96
CA LEU A 78 7.68 -4.96 3.27
C LEU A 78 8.75 -5.28 2.23
N THR A 79 9.43 -6.40 2.41
CA THR A 79 10.57 -6.83 1.59
C THR A 79 10.41 -8.29 1.20
N CYS A 80 10.93 -8.65 0.04
CA CYS A 80 11.01 -10.03 -0.43
C CYS A 80 12.10 -10.18 -1.48
N TRP A 81 12.43 -11.40 -1.82
CA TRP A 81 13.25 -11.72 -2.99
C TRP A 81 12.37 -11.99 -4.20
N TYR A 82 12.36 -11.07 -5.17
CA TYR A 82 11.54 -11.18 -6.38
C TYR A 82 12.43 -11.07 -7.64
N PRO A 83 13.12 -12.16 -8.03
CA PRO A 83 14.05 -12.16 -9.15
C PRO A 83 13.32 -12.02 -10.50
N PRO A 84 14.06 -11.82 -11.61
CA PRO A 84 13.47 -11.86 -12.94
C PRO A 84 12.70 -13.16 -13.18
N ILE A 85 11.46 -13.04 -13.63
CA ILE A 85 10.56 -14.16 -13.95
C ILE A 85 9.99 -13.92 -15.34
N GLU A 86 10.20 -14.89 -16.24
CA GLU A 86 9.69 -14.80 -17.60
C GLU A 86 8.16 -14.65 -17.61
N GLY A 87 7.65 -13.67 -18.34
CA GLY A 87 6.21 -13.40 -18.45
C GLY A 87 5.57 -12.75 -17.22
N ALA A 88 6.34 -12.40 -16.18
CA ALA A 88 5.81 -11.75 -14.98
C ALA A 88 5.28 -10.34 -15.30
N TRP A 89 3.97 -10.19 -15.32
CA TRP A 89 3.30 -8.93 -15.63
C TRP A 89 3.68 -7.77 -14.67
N ARG A 90 4.00 -8.08 -13.40
CA ARG A 90 4.46 -7.08 -12.40
C ARG A 90 5.80 -6.45 -12.76
N GLN A 91 6.64 -7.18 -13.52
CA GLN A 91 7.94 -6.70 -13.98
C GLN A 91 7.85 -5.93 -15.31
N ASN A 92 6.65 -5.83 -15.89
CA ASN A 92 6.39 -5.08 -17.11
C ASN A 92 5.69 -3.75 -16.75
N PRO A 93 6.33 -2.59 -16.96
CA PRO A 93 5.76 -1.29 -16.60
C PRO A 93 4.45 -0.98 -17.33
N SER A 94 4.24 -1.55 -18.52
CA SER A 94 2.99 -1.38 -19.28
C SER A 94 1.80 -2.18 -18.72
N LEU A 95 2.06 -3.15 -17.85
CA LEU A 95 1.04 -4.03 -17.26
C LEU A 95 0.92 -3.84 -15.74
N GLY A 96 2.04 -3.59 -15.05
CA GLY A 96 2.12 -3.52 -13.59
C GLY A 96 2.09 -2.11 -13.00
N ALA A 97 2.28 -1.06 -13.82
CA ALA A 97 2.38 0.35 -13.41
C ALA A 97 3.66 0.71 -12.63
N GLY A 98 4.43 -0.24 -12.14
CA GLY A 98 5.65 -0.05 -11.37
C GLY A 98 6.09 -1.33 -10.69
N GLY A 99 7.13 -1.26 -9.88
CA GLY A 99 7.75 -2.39 -9.20
C GLY A 99 7.32 -2.53 -7.74
N SER A 100 8.30 -2.58 -6.84
CA SER A 100 8.10 -2.85 -5.41
C SER A 100 7.18 -1.81 -4.74
N LEU A 101 7.29 -0.54 -5.11
CA LEU A 101 6.48 0.53 -4.54
C LEU A 101 4.98 0.33 -4.82
N ILE A 102 4.65 0.06 -6.08
CA ILE A 102 3.25 -0.12 -6.50
C ILE A 102 2.68 -1.44 -5.97
N ASP A 103 3.47 -2.51 -5.99
CA ASP A 103 2.98 -3.82 -5.56
C ASP A 103 2.90 -3.95 -4.03
N MET A 104 3.98 -3.68 -3.32
CA MET A 104 4.08 -3.86 -1.87
C MET A 104 3.97 -2.55 -1.09
N GLY A 105 4.65 -1.50 -1.56
CA GLY A 105 4.65 -0.21 -0.88
C GLY A 105 3.26 0.41 -0.77
N SER A 106 2.37 0.17 -1.73
CA SER A 106 0.97 0.60 -1.67
C SER A 106 0.22 0.02 -0.47
N HIS A 107 0.49 -1.22 -0.05
CA HIS A 107 -0.07 -1.80 1.17
C HIS A 107 0.45 -1.11 2.44
N CYS A 108 1.75 -0.79 2.45
CA CYS A 108 2.38 -0.09 3.57
C CYS A 108 1.80 1.33 3.73
N ILE A 109 1.66 2.06 2.62
CA ILE A 109 1.07 3.40 2.60
C ILE A 109 -0.38 3.35 3.06
N ASP A 110 -1.16 2.40 2.55
CA ASP A 110 -2.56 2.20 2.91
C ASP A 110 -2.76 1.95 4.42
N LEU A 111 -1.93 1.08 5.02
CA LEU A 111 -1.99 0.82 6.46
C LEU A 111 -1.62 2.06 7.29
N LEU A 112 -0.55 2.75 6.91
CA LEU A 112 -0.12 3.95 7.63
C LEU A 112 -1.16 5.06 7.51
N GLU A 113 -1.75 5.28 6.34
CA GLU A 113 -2.80 6.27 6.16
C GLU A 113 -4.08 5.90 6.94
N TRP A 114 -4.45 4.62 6.95
CA TRP A 114 -5.58 4.14 7.73
C TRP A 114 -5.38 4.32 9.25
N MET A 115 -4.16 4.15 9.75
CA MET A 115 -3.82 4.25 11.17
C MET A 115 -3.54 5.67 11.65
N MET A 116 -2.85 6.47 10.82
CA MET A 116 -2.29 7.78 11.23
C MET A 116 -3.05 8.97 10.61
N GLY A 117 -4.01 8.71 9.71
CA GLY A 117 -4.81 9.74 9.06
C GLY A 117 -4.24 10.17 7.70
N PRO A 118 -4.82 11.21 7.07
CA PRO A 118 -4.51 11.57 5.70
C PRO A 118 -3.08 12.09 5.52
N VAL A 119 -2.42 11.63 4.47
CA VAL A 119 -1.11 12.14 4.03
C VAL A 119 -1.24 13.55 3.47
N ARG A 120 -0.29 14.42 3.78
CA ARG A 120 -0.18 15.80 3.29
C ARG A 120 0.98 15.98 2.30
N GLU A 121 2.12 15.37 2.59
CA GLU A 121 3.34 15.53 1.81
C GLU A 121 4.03 14.18 1.66
N VAL A 122 4.66 13.97 0.52
CA VAL A 122 5.41 12.75 0.20
C VAL A 122 6.74 13.11 -0.45
N PHE A 123 7.78 12.37 -0.06
CA PHE A 123 9.07 12.35 -0.73
C PHE A 123 9.48 10.89 -0.94
N CYS A 124 10.06 10.56 -2.10
CA CYS A 124 10.37 9.18 -2.45
C CYS A 124 11.66 9.07 -3.24
N PHE A 125 12.47 8.07 -2.89
CA PHE A 125 13.53 7.55 -3.75
C PHE A 125 13.13 6.19 -4.30
N THR A 126 13.33 5.99 -5.59
CA THR A 126 13.20 4.67 -6.24
C THR A 126 14.45 4.37 -7.04
N SER A 127 14.84 3.10 -7.08
CA SER A 127 16.02 2.65 -7.80
C SER A 127 15.87 1.20 -8.27
N ARG A 128 16.68 0.81 -9.23
CA ARG A 128 16.98 -0.58 -9.58
C ARG A 128 18.41 -0.85 -9.13
N LEU A 129 18.56 -1.64 -8.08
CA LEU A 129 19.88 -1.86 -7.47
C LEU A 129 20.43 -3.27 -7.71
N VAL A 130 19.55 -4.25 -7.88
CA VAL A 130 19.94 -5.67 -7.96
C VAL A 130 19.36 -6.35 -9.20
N HIS A 131 18.08 -6.18 -9.48
CA HIS A 131 17.42 -6.90 -10.56
C HIS A 131 17.43 -6.13 -11.88
N ASP A 132 17.50 -6.88 -13.00
CA ASP A 132 17.60 -6.32 -14.35
C ASP A 132 16.27 -6.31 -15.11
N TYR A 133 15.16 -6.04 -14.43
CA TYR A 133 13.86 -5.79 -15.08
C TYR A 133 13.52 -4.27 -15.07
N PRO A 134 12.64 -3.78 -15.96
CA PRO A 134 12.46 -2.34 -16.21
C PRO A 134 11.70 -1.55 -15.15
N VAL A 135 11.28 -2.17 -14.04
CA VAL A 135 10.61 -1.50 -12.91
C VAL A 135 11.55 -1.42 -11.70
N GLU A 136 11.24 -0.55 -10.72
CA GLU A 136 12.06 -0.41 -9.52
C GLU A 136 11.97 -1.64 -8.62
N ASP A 137 13.12 -2.07 -8.08
CA ASP A 137 13.23 -3.12 -7.06
C ASP A 137 13.42 -2.55 -5.65
N THR A 138 13.60 -1.24 -5.55
CA THR A 138 13.91 -0.52 -4.32
C THR A 138 13.11 0.76 -4.26
N ALA A 139 12.37 0.97 -3.16
CA ALA A 139 11.70 2.22 -2.88
C ALA A 139 11.74 2.55 -1.39
N THR A 140 12.07 3.82 -1.07
CA THR A 140 11.98 4.37 0.27
C THR A 140 11.14 5.65 0.21
N VAL A 141 10.07 5.72 1.01
CA VAL A 141 9.12 6.82 1.01
C VAL A 141 9.04 7.48 2.37
N LEU A 142 9.12 8.80 2.40
CA LEU A 142 8.82 9.62 3.58
C LEU A 142 7.43 10.22 3.41
N LEU A 143 6.61 10.07 4.43
CA LEU A 143 5.26 10.62 4.51
C LEU A 143 5.16 11.65 5.62
N ARG A 144 4.45 12.75 5.38
CA ARG A 144 3.99 13.67 6.43
C ARG A 144 2.47 13.72 6.40
N PHE A 145 1.87 13.44 7.54
CA PHE A 145 0.41 13.47 7.71
C PHE A 145 -0.12 14.87 8.00
N LYS A 146 -1.42 15.08 7.82
CA LYS A 146 -2.08 16.35 8.18
C LYS A 146 -1.95 16.69 9.66
N SER A 147 -1.79 15.70 10.54
CA SER A 147 -1.53 15.88 11.97
C SER A 147 -0.14 16.42 12.29
N GLY A 148 0.79 16.39 11.32
CA GLY A 148 2.21 16.69 11.51
C GLY A 148 3.06 15.44 11.80
N ALA A 149 2.48 14.30 12.12
CA ALA A 149 3.19 13.04 12.27
C ALA A 149 3.91 12.65 10.98
N GLN A 150 4.96 11.86 11.09
CA GLN A 150 5.78 11.42 9.95
C GLN A 150 5.81 9.90 9.86
N ALA A 151 6.05 9.36 8.67
CA ALA A 151 6.31 7.93 8.54
C ALA A 151 7.33 7.61 7.44
N LEU A 152 7.92 6.41 7.57
CA LEU A 152 8.82 5.80 6.61
C LEU A 152 8.16 4.54 6.05
N VAL A 153 8.26 4.37 4.73
CA VAL A 153 7.92 3.13 4.04
C VAL A 153 9.17 2.61 3.34
N ASP A 154 9.53 1.36 3.62
CA ASP A 154 10.56 0.61 2.92
C ASP A 154 9.90 -0.52 2.13
N SER A 155 10.12 -0.55 0.81
CA SER A 155 9.55 -1.54 -0.10
C SER A 155 10.61 -2.04 -1.07
N HIS A 156 11.02 -3.32 -0.94
CA HIS A 156 12.15 -3.86 -1.67
C HIS A 156 11.88 -5.27 -2.20
N PHE A 157 12.18 -5.49 -3.49
CA PHE A 157 12.12 -6.79 -4.17
C PHE A 157 13.48 -7.53 -4.19
N ASN A 158 14.49 -6.95 -3.56
CA ASN A 158 15.88 -7.38 -3.67
C ASN A 158 16.51 -7.78 -2.31
N VAL A 159 15.70 -8.00 -1.31
CA VAL A 159 16.12 -8.52 -0.01
C VAL A 159 15.82 -10.02 0.05
N PRO A 160 16.82 -10.90 0.26
CA PRO A 160 16.59 -12.34 0.38
C PRO A 160 15.57 -12.67 1.46
N ASP A 161 14.68 -13.64 1.21
CA ASP A 161 13.59 -13.97 2.14
C ASP A 161 14.09 -14.34 3.55
N ALA A 162 15.23 -15.03 3.65
CA ALA A 162 15.87 -15.36 4.93
C ALA A 162 16.37 -14.13 5.73
N ALA A 163 16.56 -12.97 5.06
CA ALA A 163 16.98 -11.71 5.67
C ALA A 163 15.83 -10.68 5.68
N SER A 164 14.66 -11.06 5.19
CA SER A 164 13.50 -10.19 5.07
C SER A 164 12.80 -10.04 6.42
N GLU A 165 12.49 -8.81 6.81
CA GLU A 165 11.66 -8.51 7.96
C GLU A 165 10.51 -7.59 7.58
N ASN A 166 9.28 -8.10 7.70
CA ASN A 166 8.08 -7.34 7.48
C ASN A 166 7.62 -6.72 8.81
N ARG A 167 7.59 -5.39 8.88
CA ARG A 167 7.36 -4.64 10.12
C ARG A 167 6.31 -3.57 9.97
N LEU A 168 5.55 -3.38 11.03
CA LEU A 168 4.69 -2.22 11.23
C LEU A 168 4.97 -1.64 12.61
N GLU A 169 5.38 -0.39 12.66
CA GLU A 169 5.74 0.31 13.88
C GLU A 169 4.95 1.62 13.97
N ILE A 170 4.32 1.87 15.11
CA ILE A 170 3.58 3.13 15.38
C ILE A 170 4.03 3.65 16.74
N TYR A 171 4.47 4.89 16.76
CA TYR A 171 4.94 5.59 17.94
C TYR A 171 4.05 6.77 18.25
N GLY A 172 3.65 6.87 19.50
CA GLY A 172 2.85 7.98 20.03
C GLY A 172 3.46 8.56 21.29
N SER A 173 2.90 9.65 21.77
CA SER A 173 3.37 10.39 22.96
C SER A 173 3.20 9.62 24.29
N LYS A 174 2.43 8.51 24.29
CA LYS A 174 2.15 7.70 25.48
C LYS A 174 2.59 6.24 25.34
N GLY A 175 3.10 5.82 24.20
CA GLY A 175 3.53 4.46 23.97
C GLY A 175 3.77 4.16 22.50
N SER A 176 4.17 2.92 22.23
CA SER A 176 4.44 2.44 20.87
C SER A 176 3.91 1.03 20.65
N ILE A 177 3.70 0.69 19.39
CA ILE A 177 3.38 -0.65 18.92
C ILE A 177 4.45 -1.05 17.91
N LEU A 178 5.04 -2.22 18.14
CA LEU A 178 6.03 -2.83 17.26
C LEU A 178 5.48 -4.20 16.84
N ALA A 179 5.08 -4.33 15.58
CA ALA A 179 4.50 -5.54 15.05
C ALA A 179 5.39 -6.12 13.94
N ARG A 180 5.60 -7.45 13.97
CA ARG A 180 6.32 -8.20 12.95
C ARG A 180 5.41 -9.22 12.30
N GLY A 181 5.55 -9.44 10.98
CA GLY A 181 4.77 -10.42 10.24
C GLY A 181 3.27 -10.10 10.10
N THR A 182 2.85 -8.86 10.35
CA THR A 182 1.45 -8.42 10.16
C THR A 182 1.22 -7.77 8.79
N ILE A 183 2.29 -7.58 8.04
CA ILE A 183 2.31 -7.08 6.66
C ILE A 183 2.89 -8.19 5.79
N GLY A 184 2.34 -8.40 4.59
CA GLY A 184 2.77 -9.44 3.69
C GLY A 184 1.92 -10.71 3.80
N GLN A 185 2.36 -11.77 3.13
CA GLN A 185 1.71 -13.07 3.24
C GLN A 185 2.13 -13.71 4.57
N VAL A 186 1.15 -14.15 5.34
CA VAL A 186 1.40 -15.00 6.51
C VAL A 186 1.62 -16.40 5.96
N SER A 187 2.85 -16.89 6.07
CA SER A 187 3.21 -18.29 5.78
C SER A 187 2.69 -19.22 6.86
#